data_292a776cd3409d4d8713418866aed7e9
#
_entry.id   292a776cd3409d4d8713418866aed7e9
#
_cell.length_a   1.000
_cell.length_b   1.000
_cell.length_c   1.000
_cell.angle_alpha   90.00
_cell.angle_beta   90.00
_cell.angle_gamma   90.00
#
_symmetry.space_group_name_H-M   'P 1'
#
loop_
_entity.id
_entity.type
_entity.pdbx_description
1 polymer ?
#
loop_
_entity_poly.entity_id
_entity_poly.type
_entity_poly.pdbx_seq_one_letter_code
_entity_poly.pdbx_strand_id
1 'polypeptide(L)'
;MKALQQLGRRTLDVLASWGRGATFFWELLQALPAAVGRPGLVVQQIHAIGNRSLVIILASGTAVGFVLALQMYYALTTYGAAESLGLIVNLALVRELGPVVTALLFAGRAGTSLTAEIGLMKAGEQIAAMELMAIDPKARVLAPRFLGGIVSMPLLAALFSTVGILGAYVVAVLLIGIDAGNFWSIQQNGVDVWRDVG
;
A
#
# COMPACT_ATOMS: atom_id res chain seq x y z
N MET A 1 3.42 -39.04 -26.12
CA MET A 1 2.70 -38.02 -26.92
C MET A 1 1.63 -37.29 -26.07
N LYS A 2 0.78 -37.98 -25.29
CA LYS A 2 -0.25 -37.31 -24.44
C LYS A 2 0.31 -36.32 -23.43
N ALA A 3 1.45 -36.59 -22.78
CA ALA A 3 2.08 -35.71 -21.82
C ALA A 3 2.60 -34.37 -22.43
N LEU A 4 3.18 -34.45 -23.65
CA LEU A 4 3.62 -33.26 -24.38
C LEU A 4 2.44 -32.36 -24.80
N GLN A 5 1.35 -32.99 -25.24
CA GLN A 5 0.12 -32.27 -25.60
C GLN A 5 -0.54 -31.62 -24.38
N GLN A 6 -0.50 -32.27 -23.20
CA GLN A 6 -1.02 -31.69 -21.96
C GLN A 6 -0.16 -30.52 -21.48
N LEU A 7 1.16 -30.64 -21.60
CA LEU A 7 2.08 -29.55 -21.27
C LEU A 7 1.85 -28.34 -22.18
N GLY A 8 1.76 -28.59 -23.51
CA GLY A 8 1.48 -27.52 -24.47
C GLY A 8 0.14 -26.82 -24.25
N ARG A 9 -0.91 -27.57 -23.90
CA ARG A 9 -2.21 -26.97 -23.56
C ARG A 9 -2.11 -26.11 -22.28
N ARG A 10 -1.45 -26.60 -21.23
CA ARG A 10 -1.27 -25.82 -20.00
C ARG A 10 -0.50 -24.52 -20.22
N THR A 11 0.58 -24.54 -21.02
CA THR A 11 1.33 -23.31 -21.35
C THR A 11 0.49 -22.34 -22.16
N LEU A 12 -0.28 -22.81 -23.13
CA LEU A 12 -1.21 -21.96 -23.90
C LEU A 12 -2.31 -21.37 -23.02
N ASP A 13 -2.88 -22.16 -22.09
CA ASP A 13 -3.90 -21.67 -21.15
C ASP A 13 -3.35 -20.60 -20.19
N VAL A 14 -2.11 -20.77 -19.73
CA VAL A 14 -1.42 -19.75 -18.92
C VAL A 14 -1.19 -18.48 -19.72
N LEU A 15 -0.64 -18.60 -20.95
CA LEU A 15 -0.42 -17.45 -21.83
C LEU A 15 -1.73 -16.74 -22.18
N ALA A 16 -2.79 -17.49 -22.48
CA ALA A 16 -4.12 -16.92 -22.73
C ALA A 16 -4.70 -16.22 -21.49
N SER A 17 -4.43 -16.73 -20.29
CA SER A 17 -4.85 -16.07 -19.03
C SER A 17 -4.11 -14.76 -18.82
N TRP A 18 -2.81 -14.72 -19.07
CA TRP A 18 -2.02 -13.48 -19.02
C TRP A 18 -2.48 -12.47 -20.07
N GLY A 19 -2.77 -12.95 -21.30
CA GLY A 19 -3.31 -12.11 -22.37
C GLY A 19 -4.66 -11.48 -21.98
N ARG A 20 -5.57 -12.24 -21.42
CA ARG A 20 -6.86 -11.72 -20.90
C ARG A 20 -6.66 -10.73 -19.77
N GLY A 21 -5.70 -10.96 -18.86
CA GLY A 21 -5.35 -10.01 -17.80
C GLY A 21 -4.82 -8.69 -18.37
N ALA A 22 -3.93 -8.75 -19.36
CA ALA A 22 -3.36 -7.57 -20.00
C ALA A 22 -4.41 -6.76 -20.78
N THR A 23 -5.29 -7.41 -21.53
CA THR A 23 -6.39 -6.72 -22.23
C THR A 23 -7.37 -6.09 -21.27
N PHE A 24 -7.74 -6.78 -20.18
CA PHE A 24 -8.58 -6.23 -19.14
C PHE A 24 -7.94 -4.99 -18.46
N PHE A 25 -6.64 -5.07 -18.17
CA PHE A 25 -5.91 -3.94 -17.58
C PHE A 25 -5.86 -2.75 -18.55
N TRP A 26 -5.64 -3.00 -19.84
CA TRP A 26 -5.67 -1.95 -20.86
C TRP A 26 -7.03 -1.29 -20.97
N GLU A 27 -8.11 -2.06 -21.00
CA GLU A 27 -9.48 -1.54 -21.01
C GLU A 27 -9.79 -0.74 -19.73
N LEU A 28 -9.29 -1.15 -18.58
CA LEU A 28 -9.41 -0.40 -17.33
C LEU A 28 -8.69 0.94 -17.42
N LEU A 29 -7.48 0.98 -17.98
CA LEU A 29 -6.75 2.24 -18.20
C LEU A 29 -7.51 3.19 -19.14
N GLN A 30 -8.14 2.68 -20.19
CA GLN A 30 -8.97 3.49 -21.08
C GLN A 30 -10.24 4.03 -20.40
N ALA A 31 -10.73 3.35 -19.36
CA ALA A 31 -11.88 3.80 -18.58
C ALA A 31 -11.53 4.86 -17.49
N LEU A 32 -10.24 5.07 -17.18
CA LEU A 32 -9.81 6.03 -16.15
C LEU A 32 -10.27 7.47 -16.40
N PRO A 33 -10.21 8.04 -17.63
CA PRO A 33 -10.66 9.41 -17.87
C PRO A 33 -12.13 9.62 -17.49
N ALA A 34 -12.98 8.61 -17.69
CA ALA A 34 -14.39 8.66 -17.29
C ALA A 34 -14.57 8.70 -15.76
N ALA A 35 -13.67 8.06 -15.02
CA ALA A 35 -13.68 8.09 -13.55
C ALA A 35 -13.16 9.43 -13.00
N VAL A 36 -12.14 10.03 -13.63
CA VAL A 36 -11.64 11.38 -13.27
C VAL A 36 -12.74 12.43 -13.45
N GLY A 37 -13.60 12.30 -14.46
CA GLY A 37 -14.76 13.15 -14.65
C GLY A 37 -15.84 13.04 -13.56
N ARG A 38 -15.69 12.10 -12.60
CA ARG A 38 -16.64 11.86 -11.50
C ARG A 38 -15.93 11.82 -10.15
N PRO A 39 -15.37 12.95 -9.69
CA PRO A 39 -14.52 13.00 -8.49
C PRO A 39 -15.23 12.51 -7.22
N GLY A 40 -16.53 12.70 -7.11
CA GLY A 40 -17.32 12.22 -5.97
C GLY A 40 -17.22 10.70 -5.75
N LEU A 41 -17.19 9.90 -6.82
CA LEU A 41 -17.04 8.44 -6.71
C LEU A 41 -15.62 8.06 -6.26
N VAL A 42 -14.61 8.76 -6.76
CA VAL A 42 -13.20 8.52 -6.40
C VAL A 42 -12.98 8.87 -4.91
N VAL A 43 -13.47 10.02 -4.45
CA VAL A 43 -13.37 10.43 -3.04
C VAL A 43 -14.07 9.44 -2.11
N GLN A 44 -15.24 8.95 -2.47
CA GLN A 44 -15.91 7.90 -1.70
C GLN A 44 -15.06 6.62 -1.59
N GLN A 45 -14.39 6.23 -2.66
CA GLN A 45 -13.51 5.07 -2.65
C GLN A 45 -12.24 5.31 -1.81
N ILE A 46 -11.62 6.49 -1.91
CA ILE A 46 -10.50 6.87 -1.06
C ILE A 46 -10.89 6.80 0.41
N HIS A 47 -12.05 7.36 0.77
CA HIS A 47 -12.55 7.31 2.15
C HIS A 47 -12.84 5.88 2.61
N ALA A 48 -13.50 5.07 1.79
CA ALA A 48 -13.83 3.69 2.12
C ALA A 48 -12.58 2.80 2.30
N ILE A 49 -11.63 2.90 1.38
CA ILE A 49 -10.36 2.16 1.42
C ILE A 49 -9.48 2.66 2.56
N GLY A 50 -9.31 3.98 2.66
CA GLY A 50 -8.47 4.64 3.67
C GLY A 50 -8.96 4.34 5.08
N ASN A 51 -10.20 4.71 5.40
CA ASN A 51 -10.74 4.58 6.75
C ASN A 51 -10.71 3.13 7.27
N ARG A 52 -11.08 2.19 6.44
CA ARG A 52 -11.04 0.77 6.81
C ARG A 52 -9.62 0.22 6.98
N SER A 53 -8.60 0.83 6.37
CA SER A 53 -7.20 0.39 6.48
C SER A 53 -6.44 1.09 7.61
N LEU A 54 -6.94 2.23 8.12
CA LEU A 54 -6.26 3.05 9.13
C LEU A 54 -5.84 2.26 10.36
N VAL A 55 -6.76 1.50 10.96
CA VAL A 55 -6.50 0.77 12.21
C VAL A 55 -5.32 -0.21 12.05
N ILE A 56 -5.29 -0.95 10.94
CA ILE A 56 -4.22 -1.93 10.68
C ILE A 56 -2.91 -1.20 10.42
N ILE A 57 -2.94 -0.11 9.64
CA ILE A 57 -1.76 0.69 9.32
C ILE A 57 -1.17 1.34 10.57
N LEU A 58 -2.00 1.92 11.43
CA LEU A 58 -1.56 2.54 12.68
C LEU A 58 -0.96 1.50 13.64
N ALA A 59 -1.65 0.39 13.87
CA ALA A 59 -1.17 -0.67 14.73
C ALA A 59 0.15 -1.30 14.23
N SER A 60 0.22 -1.63 12.94
CA SER A 60 1.43 -2.22 12.35
C SER A 60 2.58 -1.22 12.29
N GLY A 61 2.32 0.05 11.94
CA GLY A 61 3.35 1.09 11.90
C GLY A 61 3.98 1.30 13.28
N THR A 62 3.15 1.42 14.32
CA THR A 62 3.64 1.53 15.71
C THR A 62 4.47 0.32 16.11
N ALA A 63 3.98 -0.90 15.85
CA ALA A 63 4.69 -2.13 16.22
C ALA A 63 6.04 -2.24 15.49
N VAL A 64 6.07 -1.96 14.18
CA VAL A 64 7.30 -1.98 13.39
C VAL A 64 8.28 -0.91 13.88
N GLY A 65 7.79 0.31 14.19
CA GLY A 65 8.62 1.37 14.77
C GLY A 65 9.26 0.96 16.09
N PHE A 66 8.50 0.33 16.98
CA PHE A 66 9.01 -0.19 18.26
C PHE A 66 10.13 -1.22 18.06
N VAL A 67 9.87 -2.21 17.21
CA VAL A 67 10.83 -3.30 16.95
C VAL A 67 12.10 -2.75 16.31
N LEU A 68 11.96 -1.85 15.33
CA LEU A 68 13.12 -1.23 14.67
C LEU A 68 13.97 -0.42 15.63
N ALA A 69 13.34 0.41 16.49
CA ALA A 69 14.08 1.22 17.46
C ALA A 69 14.90 0.33 18.40
N LEU A 70 14.31 -0.75 18.93
CA LEU A 70 15.02 -1.67 19.81
C LEU A 70 16.16 -2.41 19.08
N GLN A 71 15.88 -2.97 17.89
CA GLN A 71 16.91 -3.71 17.14
C GLN A 71 18.07 -2.82 16.71
N MET A 72 17.77 -1.62 16.18
CA MET A 72 18.79 -0.68 15.76
C MET A 72 19.58 -0.11 16.96
N TYR A 73 18.93 0.09 18.11
CA TYR A 73 19.63 0.50 19.33
C TYR A 73 20.68 -0.54 19.74
N TYR A 74 20.31 -1.81 19.84
CA TYR A 74 21.26 -2.88 20.18
C TYR A 74 22.41 -3.00 19.17
N ALA A 75 22.12 -2.84 17.88
CA ALA A 75 23.15 -2.86 16.85
C ALA A 75 24.10 -1.67 16.98
N LEU A 76 23.57 -0.45 17.13
CA LEU A 76 24.34 0.78 17.18
C LEU A 76 25.18 0.93 18.44
N THR A 77 24.69 0.45 19.60
CA THR A 77 25.47 0.45 20.85
C THR A 77 26.74 -0.36 20.74
N THR A 78 26.74 -1.46 19.99
CA THR A 78 27.94 -2.28 19.72
C THR A 78 29.03 -1.49 19.00
N TYR A 79 28.66 -0.50 18.20
CA TYR A 79 29.57 0.37 17.45
C TYR A 79 29.78 1.77 18.09
N GLY A 80 29.21 2.02 19.26
CA GLY A 80 29.29 3.32 19.91
C GLY A 80 28.54 4.46 19.20
N ALA A 81 27.59 4.15 18.32
CA ALA A 81 26.88 5.09 17.47
C ALA A 81 25.39 5.23 17.83
N ALA A 82 25.02 5.05 19.10
CA ALA A 82 23.64 5.08 19.56
C ALA A 82 22.88 6.40 19.25
N GLU A 83 23.61 7.51 19.15
CA GLU A 83 23.04 8.82 18.80
C GLU A 83 22.45 8.87 17.39
N SER A 84 22.95 8.02 16.45
CA SER A 84 22.47 7.96 15.05
C SER A 84 21.17 7.16 14.91
N LEU A 85 20.58 6.66 16.00
CA LEU A 85 19.37 5.82 15.97
C LEU A 85 18.20 6.49 15.22
N GLY A 86 17.94 7.76 15.50
CA GLY A 86 16.82 8.49 14.88
C GLY A 86 16.91 8.55 13.36
N LEU A 87 18.12 8.82 12.84
CA LEU A 87 18.34 8.89 11.40
C LEU A 87 18.16 7.53 10.72
N ILE A 88 18.75 6.48 11.27
CA ILE A 88 18.72 5.15 10.66
C ILE A 88 17.30 4.59 10.66
N VAL A 89 16.57 4.73 11.75
CA VAL A 89 15.18 4.29 11.84
C VAL A 89 14.30 5.06 10.85
N ASN A 90 14.51 6.38 10.74
CA ASN A 90 13.75 7.19 9.79
C ASN A 90 14.01 6.78 8.34
N LEU A 91 15.27 6.65 7.94
CA LEU A 91 15.62 6.21 6.59
C LEU A 91 15.06 4.82 6.29
N ALA A 92 15.16 3.89 7.22
CA ALA A 92 14.60 2.54 7.04
C ALA A 92 13.07 2.56 6.89
N LEU A 93 12.36 3.38 7.67
CA LEU A 93 10.90 3.48 7.58
C LEU A 93 10.44 4.21 6.32
N VAL A 94 11.08 5.32 5.95
CA VAL A 94 10.61 6.15 4.84
C VAL A 94 10.97 5.54 3.48
N ARG A 95 12.21 5.07 3.33
CA ARG A 95 12.72 4.58 2.03
C ARG A 95 12.34 3.13 1.72
N GLU A 96 12.32 2.28 2.72
CA GLU A 96 12.24 0.83 2.51
C GLU A 96 10.95 0.24 3.09
N LEU A 97 10.81 0.26 4.41
CA LEU A 97 9.76 -0.48 5.09
C LEU A 97 8.37 0.14 4.94
N GLY A 98 8.28 1.46 4.96
CA GLY A 98 7.00 2.16 4.81
C GLY A 98 6.26 1.79 3.54
N PRO A 99 6.85 2.00 2.37
CA PRO A 99 6.22 1.64 1.10
C PRO A 99 5.95 0.15 0.96
N VAL A 100 6.93 -0.70 1.32
CA VAL A 100 6.83 -2.16 1.14
C VAL A 100 5.77 -2.77 2.05
N VAL A 101 5.82 -2.47 3.35
CA VAL A 101 4.85 -3.02 4.32
C VAL A 101 3.46 -2.51 4.04
N THR A 102 3.31 -1.21 3.71
CA THR A 102 2.02 -0.65 3.34
C THR A 102 1.46 -1.30 2.08
N ALA A 103 2.28 -1.54 1.06
CA ALA A 103 1.86 -2.23 -0.15
C ALA A 103 1.36 -3.65 0.14
N LEU A 104 2.06 -4.41 0.98
CA LEU A 104 1.65 -5.76 1.38
C LEU A 104 0.34 -5.76 2.17
N LEU A 105 0.20 -4.85 3.15
CA LEU A 105 -1.03 -4.71 3.93
C LEU A 105 -2.20 -4.25 3.06
N PHE A 106 -1.95 -3.33 2.13
CA PHE A 106 -2.93 -2.85 1.18
C PHE A 106 -3.39 -3.97 0.23
N ALA A 107 -2.45 -4.71 -0.36
CA ALA A 107 -2.76 -5.83 -1.25
C ALA A 107 -3.56 -6.93 -0.52
N GLY A 108 -3.15 -7.29 0.69
CA GLY A 108 -3.83 -8.30 1.48
C GLY A 108 -5.25 -7.92 1.88
N ARG A 109 -5.49 -6.65 2.20
CA ARG A 109 -6.79 -6.19 2.69
C ARG A 109 -7.67 -5.57 1.61
N ALA A 110 -7.17 -4.54 0.90
CA ALA A 110 -7.94 -3.84 -0.11
C ALA A 110 -8.18 -4.72 -1.35
N GLY A 111 -7.18 -5.48 -1.76
CA GLY A 111 -7.29 -6.42 -2.87
C GLY A 111 -8.34 -7.50 -2.62
N THR A 112 -8.32 -8.13 -1.45
CA THR A 112 -9.31 -9.17 -1.07
C THR A 112 -10.72 -8.59 -0.94
N SER A 113 -10.86 -7.41 -0.31
CA SER A 113 -12.15 -6.73 -0.17
C SER A 113 -12.76 -6.37 -1.53
N LEU A 114 -11.96 -5.81 -2.44
CA LEU A 114 -12.39 -5.47 -3.79
C LEU A 114 -12.82 -6.70 -4.59
N THR A 115 -12.05 -7.79 -4.49
CA THR A 115 -12.38 -9.05 -5.17
C THR A 115 -13.69 -9.63 -4.65
N ALA A 116 -13.90 -9.60 -3.34
CA ALA A 116 -15.14 -10.09 -2.72
C ALA A 116 -16.36 -9.23 -3.13
N GLU A 117 -16.23 -7.90 -3.12
CA GLU A 117 -17.31 -7.00 -3.54
C GLU A 117 -17.68 -7.19 -5.02
N ILE A 118 -16.69 -7.29 -5.91
CA ILE A 118 -16.94 -7.54 -7.33
C ILE A 118 -17.55 -8.93 -7.53
N GLY A 119 -17.10 -9.94 -6.77
CA GLY A 119 -17.67 -11.28 -6.76
C GLY A 119 -19.14 -11.28 -6.35
N LEU A 120 -19.50 -10.54 -5.30
CA LEU A 120 -20.89 -10.36 -4.86
C LEU A 120 -21.75 -9.64 -5.91
N MET A 121 -21.23 -8.57 -6.54
CA MET A 121 -21.95 -7.87 -7.61
C MET A 121 -22.18 -8.78 -8.82
N LYS A 122 -21.23 -9.66 -9.13
CA LYS A 122 -21.38 -10.63 -10.20
C LYS A 122 -22.38 -11.74 -9.85
N ALA A 123 -22.32 -12.27 -8.64
CA ALA A 123 -23.25 -13.30 -8.16
C ALA A 123 -24.68 -12.79 -8.02
N GLY A 124 -24.85 -11.52 -7.67
CA GLY A 124 -26.16 -10.85 -7.58
C GLY A 124 -26.64 -10.25 -8.91
N GLU A 125 -26.05 -10.63 -10.04
CA GLU A 125 -26.40 -10.18 -11.40
C GLU A 125 -26.39 -8.64 -11.60
N GLN A 126 -25.83 -7.88 -10.65
CA GLN A 126 -25.78 -6.43 -10.72
C GLN A 126 -24.94 -5.93 -11.90
N ILE A 127 -23.86 -6.65 -12.24
CA ILE A 127 -23.02 -6.33 -13.39
C ILE A 127 -23.79 -6.55 -14.69
N ALA A 128 -24.51 -7.67 -14.82
CA ALA A 128 -25.34 -7.96 -15.98
C ALA A 128 -26.49 -6.94 -16.12
N ALA A 129 -27.11 -6.55 -15.01
CA ALA A 129 -28.15 -5.50 -15.01
C ALA A 129 -27.61 -4.15 -15.49
N MET A 130 -26.39 -3.76 -15.11
CA MET A 130 -25.74 -2.54 -15.61
C MET A 130 -25.47 -2.62 -17.13
N GLU A 131 -25.00 -3.76 -17.63
CA GLU A 131 -24.79 -3.97 -19.05
C GLU A 131 -26.07 -3.89 -19.86
N LEU A 132 -27.19 -4.45 -19.34
CA LEU A 132 -28.52 -4.32 -19.95
C LEU A 132 -29.01 -2.88 -20.01
N MET A 133 -28.60 -2.04 -19.06
CA MET A 133 -28.90 -0.61 -19.05
C MET A 133 -27.91 0.21 -19.90
N ALA A 134 -27.05 -0.41 -20.69
CA ALA A 134 -25.97 0.22 -21.46
C ALA A 134 -24.97 1.05 -20.58
N ILE A 135 -24.80 0.66 -19.33
CA ILE A 135 -23.82 1.26 -18.41
C ILE A 135 -22.58 0.36 -18.39
N ASP A 136 -21.43 0.93 -18.75
CA ASP A 136 -20.16 0.19 -18.67
C ASP A 136 -19.73 -0.03 -17.20
N PRO A 137 -19.70 -1.29 -16.71
CA PRO A 137 -19.28 -1.61 -15.34
C PRO A 137 -17.83 -1.25 -15.06
N LYS A 138 -16.94 -1.28 -16.08
CA LYS A 138 -15.53 -0.95 -15.94
C LYS A 138 -15.36 0.52 -15.59
N ALA A 139 -16.04 1.40 -16.32
CA ALA A 139 -15.98 2.85 -16.10
C ALA A 139 -16.72 3.28 -14.81
N ARG A 140 -17.80 2.60 -14.44
CA ARG A 140 -18.66 2.99 -13.31
C ARG A 140 -18.20 2.43 -11.97
N VAL A 141 -17.65 1.21 -11.96
CA VAL A 141 -17.32 0.47 -10.73
C VAL A 141 -15.82 0.29 -10.56
N LEU A 142 -15.13 -0.21 -11.58
CA LEU A 142 -13.72 -0.59 -11.45
C LEU A 142 -12.78 0.60 -11.49
N ALA A 143 -12.95 1.52 -12.43
CA ALA A 143 -12.05 2.65 -12.61
C ALA A 143 -12.01 3.60 -11.39
N PRO A 144 -13.12 4.00 -10.73
CA PRO A 144 -13.06 4.81 -9.53
C PRO A 144 -12.39 4.10 -8.35
N ARG A 145 -12.56 2.77 -8.23
CA ARG A 145 -11.90 1.96 -7.19
C ARG A 145 -10.40 1.86 -7.40
N PHE A 146 -9.98 1.69 -8.65
CA PHE A 146 -8.58 1.65 -9.01
C PHE A 146 -7.88 2.99 -8.74
N LEU A 147 -8.49 4.11 -9.15
CA LEU A 147 -7.99 5.46 -8.82
C LEU A 147 -7.96 5.71 -7.31
N GLY A 148 -9.02 5.32 -6.61
CA GLY A 148 -9.06 5.41 -5.15
C GLY A 148 -7.92 4.65 -4.49
N GLY A 149 -7.58 3.47 -5.00
CA GLY A 149 -6.44 2.68 -4.56
C GLY A 149 -5.09 3.36 -4.79
N ILE A 150 -4.86 3.86 -6.01
CA ILE A 150 -3.63 4.57 -6.38
C ILE A 150 -3.39 5.79 -5.48
N VAL A 151 -4.43 6.56 -5.17
CA VAL A 151 -4.30 7.75 -4.30
C VAL A 151 -4.18 7.37 -2.83
N SER A 152 -4.91 6.35 -2.38
CA SER A 152 -4.90 5.93 -0.96
C SER A 152 -3.58 5.30 -0.56
N MET A 153 -2.91 4.57 -1.45
CA MET A 153 -1.69 3.82 -1.14
C MET A 153 -0.54 4.72 -0.66
N PRO A 154 -0.12 5.79 -1.35
CA PRO A 154 0.94 6.67 -0.86
C PRO A 154 0.54 7.43 0.42
N LEU A 155 -0.73 7.80 0.60
CA LEU A 155 -1.21 8.43 1.82
C LEU A 155 -1.09 7.47 3.02
N LEU A 156 -1.45 6.21 2.84
CA LEU A 156 -1.31 5.18 3.87
C LEU A 156 0.17 4.87 4.17
N ALA A 157 1.04 4.90 3.16
CA ALA A 157 2.49 4.74 3.35
C ALA A 157 3.09 5.89 4.17
N ALA A 158 2.71 7.13 3.88
CA ALA A 158 3.11 8.29 4.66
C ALA A 158 2.63 8.20 6.12
N LEU A 159 1.38 7.79 6.33
CA LEU A 159 0.84 7.55 7.68
C LEU A 159 1.58 6.44 8.42
N PHE A 160 1.86 5.33 7.74
CA PHE A 160 2.62 4.22 8.32
C PHE A 160 4.01 4.68 8.78
N SER A 161 4.74 5.38 7.92
CA SER A 161 6.08 5.89 8.25
C SER A 161 6.02 6.89 9.40
N THR A 162 5.07 7.83 9.39
CA THR A 162 4.89 8.82 10.46
C THR A 162 4.62 8.16 11.82
N VAL A 163 3.67 7.21 11.85
CA VAL A 163 3.34 6.50 13.09
C VAL A 163 4.47 5.56 13.53
N GLY A 164 5.18 4.95 12.58
CA GLY A 164 6.38 4.17 12.85
C GLY A 164 7.49 5.00 13.51
N ILE A 165 7.74 6.22 13.01
CA ILE A 165 8.71 7.15 13.59
C ILE A 165 8.27 7.59 15.00
N LEU A 166 7.00 7.89 15.21
CA LEU A 166 6.47 8.21 16.53
C LEU A 166 6.61 7.03 17.50
N GLY A 167 6.35 5.81 17.03
CA GLY A 167 6.58 4.60 17.81
C GLY A 167 8.06 4.43 18.18
N ALA A 168 8.95 4.62 17.22
CA ALA A 168 10.39 4.60 17.47
C ALA A 168 10.85 5.68 18.46
N TYR A 169 10.26 6.88 18.37
CA TYR A 169 10.51 7.97 19.33
C TYR A 169 10.15 7.56 20.76
N VAL A 170 8.98 6.96 20.95
CA VAL A 170 8.55 6.48 22.28
C VAL A 170 9.58 5.51 22.88
N VAL A 171 10.07 4.58 22.10
CA VAL A 171 11.08 3.63 22.55
C VAL A 171 12.44 4.30 22.78
N ALA A 172 12.93 5.08 21.82
CA ALA A 172 14.24 5.69 21.87
C ALA A 172 14.38 6.73 23.02
N VAL A 173 13.37 7.58 23.18
CA VAL A 173 13.43 8.69 24.15
C VAL A 173 12.86 8.27 25.50
N LEU A 174 11.67 7.66 25.55
CA LEU A 174 11.00 7.37 26.84
C LEU A 174 11.51 6.10 27.51
N LEU A 175 11.89 5.07 26.76
CA LEU A 175 12.34 3.79 27.32
C LEU A 175 13.87 3.71 27.42
N ILE A 176 14.59 4.20 26.42
CA ILE A 176 16.06 4.11 26.35
C ILE A 176 16.75 5.34 26.93
N GLY A 177 16.09 6.53 26.86
CA GLY A 177 16.62 7.78 27.43
C GLY A 177 17.56 8.55 26.49
N ILE A 178 17.46 8.35 25.19
CA ILE A 178 18.16 9.17 24.18
C ILE A 178 17.59 10.60 24.24
N ASP A 179 18.47 11.62 24.10
CA ASP A 179 18.03 13.01 24.10
C ASP A 179 17.05 13.31 22.95
N ALA A 180 15.87 13.84 23.30
CA ALA A 180 14.81 14.14 22.35
C ALA A 180 15.24 15.19 21.30
N GLY A 181 16.04 16.18 21.71
CA GLY A 181 16.58 17.20 20.81
C GLY A 181 17.49 16.62 19.75
N ASN A 182 18.38 15.71 20.17
CA ASN A 182 19.30 15.02 19.28
C ASN A 182 18.56 14.09 18.31
N PHE A 183 17.54 13.36 18.79
CA PHE A 183 16.71 12.51 17.94
C PHE A 183 16.08 13.28 16.76
N TRP A 184 15.51 14.45 16.99
CA TRP A 184 14.86 15.25 15.95
C TRP A 184 15.83 16.04 15.07
N SER A 185 16.90 16.61 15.65
CA SER A 185 17.87 17.41 14.90
C SER A 185 18.64 16.60 13.85
N ILE A 186 19.05 15.40 14.21
CA ILE A 186 19.72 14.48 13.28
C ILE A 186 18.77 14.04 12.16
N GLN A 187 17.50 13.84 12.49
CA GLN A 187 16.47 13.44 11.56
C GLN A 187 16.18 14.52 10.51
N GLN A 188 16.07 15.78 10.93
CA GLN A 188 15.82 16.92 10.04
C GLN A 188 16.99 17.17 9.07
N ASN A 189 18.22 16.97 9.51
CA ASN A 189 19.41 17.20 8.69
C ASN A 189 19.74 16.00 7.77
N GLY A 190 19.24 14.82 8.07
CA GLY A 190 19.60 13.59 7.38
C GLY A 190 18.60 13.12 6.31
N VAL A 191 17.40 13.71 6.24
CA VAL A 191 16.38 13.33 5.27
C VAL A 191 16.19 14.41 4.20
N ASP A 192 16.48 14.08 2.97
CA ASP A 192 16.20 14.91 1.81
C ASP A 192 14.89 14.42 1.15
N VAL A 193 13.82 15.23 1.27
CA VAL A 193 12.47 14.89 0.80
C VAL A 193 12.47 14.52 -0.69
N TRP A 194 13.29 15.19 -1.51
CA TRP A 194 13.34 14.93 -2.95
C TRP A 194 14.09 13.63 -3.30
N ARG A 195 15.06 13.25 -2.49
CA ARG A 195 15.90 12.08 -2.74
C ARG A 195 15.39 10.82 -2.04
N ASP A 196 14.70 10.98 -0.92
CA ASP A 196 14.32 9.87 -0.04
C ASP A 196 12.84 9.48 -0.15
N VAL A 197 12.00 10.32 -0.77
CA VAL A 197 10.55 10.10 -0.95
C VAL A 197 10.15 10.03 -2.44
N GLY A 198 11.02 10.52 -3.37
CA GLY A 198 10.76 10.64 -4.81
C GLY A 198 11.06 9.41 -5.66
#